data_33a37da9a07a44579276f3678155d2d8
#
_entry.id   33a37da9a07a44579276f3678155d2d8
#
_cell.length_a   1.000
_cell.length_b   1.000
_cell.length_c   1.000
_cell.angle_alpha   90.00
_cell.angle_beta   90.00
_cell.angle_gamma   90.00
#
_symmetry.space_group_name_H-M   'P 1'
#
loop_
_entity.id
_entity.type
_entity.pdbx_description
1 polymer ?
#
loop_
_entity_poly.entity_id
_entity_poly.type
_entity_poly.pdbx_seq_one_letter_code
_entity_poly.pdbx_strand_id
1 'polypeptide(L)'
;MSGQPENSAETILGAPLISPPGARVRYCCAGFILLGQLQECLYGMGLNELAMKEVFWPLKMRDTGYLPQDGNIAATEMQDDGRCLQGVVHDENARFLGGVAGNAGVFGNMDDLALFLQMLCNRGQLPDGTHYLCPATVELAMRNHTPGMAQGRGLSFYLPAYDNGYTGDLFPRETVGHTGFTGSSFALDPTSGLYVIFLTNRVCPSRDSLEIYRVRRLLHNAVYAAASR
;
A
#
# COMPACT_ATOMS: atom_id res chain seq x y z
N MET A 1 -12.69 15.32 0.01
CA MET A 1 -13.30 15.75 1.28
C MET A 1 -13.55 17.24 1.22
N SER A 2 -14.67 17.73 1.79
CA SER A 2 -14.96 19.15 2.01
C SER A 2 -15.09 19.36 3.53
N GLY A 3 -14.59 20.45 4.05
CA GLY A 3 -14.63 20.76 5.48
C GLY A 3 -13.24 21.00 6.07
N GLN A 4 -13.13 20.97 7.38
CA GLN A 4 -11.86 21.10 8.10
C GLN A 4 -11.21 19.73 8.30
N PRO A 5 -9.86 19.61 8.15
CA PRO A 5 -9.15 18.34 8.34
C PRO A 5 -9.43 17.65 9.68
N GLU A 6 -9.54 18.41 10.76
CA GLU A 6 -9.81 17.95 12.11
C GLU A 6 -11.19 17.29 12.28
N ASN A 7 -12.14 17.58 11.41
CA ASN A 7 -13.49 17.01 11.42
C ASN A 7 -13.64 15.82 10.44
N SER A 8 -12.54 15.32 9.91
CA SER A 8 -12.56 14.26 8.88
C SER A 8 -13.16 12.94 9.42
N ALA A 9 -12.87 12.56 10.67
CA ALA A 9 -13.45 11.38 11.28
C ALA A 9 -14.98 11.48 11.40
N GLU A 10 -15.48 12.59 11.90
CA GLU A 10 -16.94 12.85 12.03
C GLU A 10 -17.61 12.84 10.66
N THR A 11 -16.99 13.47 9.67
CA THR A 11 -17.49 13.50 8.28
C THR A 11 -17.62 12.10 7.70
N ILE A 12 -16.59 11.25 7.89
CA ILE A 12 -16.60 9.88 7.38
C ILE A 12 -17.60 9.01 8.13
N LEU A 13 -17.65 9.11 9.47
CA LEU A 13 -18.58 8.33 10.30
C LEU A 13 -20.02 8.73 10.09
N GLY A 14 -20.29 9.99 9.78
CA GLY A 14 -21.63 10.50 9.44
C GLY A 14 -22.10 10.14 8.02
N ALA A 15 -21.23 9.63 7.17
CA ALA A 15 -21.60 9.26 5.80
C ALA A 15 -22.48 8.00 5.79
N PRO A 16 -23.54 7.95 4.95
CA PRO A 16 -24.39 6.77 4.87
C PRO A 16 -23.64 5.56 4.30
N LEU A 17 -23.92 4.39 4.85
CA LEU A 17 -23.39 3.13 4.30
C LEU A 17 -23.98 2.86 2.92
N ILE A 18 -23.12 2.53 1.95
CA ILE A 18 -23.53 2.21 0.56
C ILE A 18 -24.01 0.77 0.41
N SER A 19 -23.75 -0.07 1.38
CA SER A 19 -24.22 -1.46 1.48
C SER A 19 -24.14 -1.93 2.92
N PRO A 20 -24.93 -2.94 3.32
CA PRO A 20 -24.76 -3.57 4.63
C PRO A 20 -23.32 -4.08 4.81
N PRO A 21 -22.77 -4.01 6.02
CA PRO A 21 -21.47 -4.62 6.34
C PRO A 21 -21.43 -6.10 5.95
N GLY A 22 -20.31 -6.55 5.39
CA GLY A 22 -20.12 -7.93 4.96
C GLY A 22 -20.80 -8.32 3.63
N ALA A 23 -21.60 -7.45 3.01
CA ALA A 23 -22.33 -7.78 1.78
C ALA A 23 -21.44 -7.75 0.53
N ARG A 24 -20.41 -6.91 0.49
CA ARG A 24 -19.49 -6.80 -0.64
C ARG A 24 -18.16 -6.16 -0.27
N VAL A 25 -17.14 -6.46 -1.04
CA VAL A 25 -15.86 -5.77 -0.98
C VAL A 25 -15.94 -4.49 -1.81
N ARG A 26 -15.41 -3.40 -1.25
CA ARG A 26 -15.21 -2.15 -1.96
C ARG A 26 -13.91 -1.49 -1.49
N TYR A 27 -13.08 -1.06 -2.44
CA TYR A 27 -11.92 -0.23 -2.12
C TYR A 27 -12.38 1.11 -1.52
N CYS A 28 -11.79 1.48 -0.38
CA CYS A 28 -12.24 2.66 0.36
C CYS A 28 -11.09 3.36 1.08
N CYS A 29 -10.66 4.52 0.57
CA CYS A 29 -9.68 5.36 1.25
C CYS A 29 -10.16 5.82 2.62
N ALA A 30 -11.46 6.17 2.75
CA ALA A 30 -12.04 6.64 4.00
C ALA A 30 -11.88 5.64 5.16
N GLY A 31 -12.01 4.34 4.88
CA GLY A 31 -11.80 3.30 5.90
C GLY A 31 -10.36 3.28 6.42
N PHE A 32 -9.37 3.45 5.55
CA PHE A 32 -7.96 3.51 5.96
C PHE A 32 -7.62 4.83 6.66
N ILE A 33 -8.24 5.94 6.29
CA ILE A 33 -8.12 7.21 7.03
C ILE A 33 -8.62 7.03 8.47
N LEU A 34 -9.80 6.45 8.65
CA LEU A 34 -10.33 6.16 10.00
C LEU A 34 -9.43 5.21 10.80
N LEU A 35 -8.87 4.17 10.15
CA LEU A 35 -7.93 3.27 10.82
C LEU A 35 -6.67 4.00 11.28
N GLY A 36 -6.13 4.93 10.47
CA GLY A 36 -5.01 5.77 10.89
C GLY A 36 -5.37 6.63 12.11
N GLN A 37 -6.49 7.32 12.06
CA GLN A 37 -6.96 8.16 13.18
C GLN A 37 -7.27 7.34 14.44
N LEU A 38 -7.82 6.15 14.29
CA LEU A 38 -8.02 5.23 15.41
C LEU A 38 -6.69 4.84 16.08
N GLN A 39 -5.66 4.57 15.27
CA GLN A 39 -4.33 4.28 15.79
C GLN A 39 -3.74 5.48 16.55
N GLU A 40 -3.88 6.70 16.03
CA GLU A 40 -3.47 7.92 16.73
C GLU A 40 -4.14 8.04 18.09
N CYS A 41 -5.45 7.81 18.16
CA CYS A 41 -6.19 7.81 19.42
C CYS A 41 -5.71 6.73 20.39
N LEU A 42 -5.47 5.51 19.91
CA LEU A 42 -5.07 4.38 20.77
C LEU A 42 -3.66 4.53 21.33
N TYR A 43 -2.74 5.08 20.55
CA TYR A 43 -1.34 5.23 20.93
C TYR A 43 -1.02 6.62 21.52
N GLY A 44 -1.92 7.58 21.41
CA GLY A 44 -1.72 8.94 21.90
C GLY A 44 -0.60 9.70 21.18
N MET A 45 -0.32 9.36 19.92
CA MET A 45 0.72 9.98 19.10
C MET A 45 0.28 10.08 17.65
N GLY A 46 0.88 10.98 16.87
CA GLY A 46 0.58 11.16 15.46
C GLY A 46 1.01 9.96 14.60
N LEU A 47 0.26 9.70 13.52
CA LEU A 47 0.46 8.53 12.65
C LEU A 47 1.88 8.47 12.04
N ASN A 48 2.47 9.61 11.71
CA ASN A 48 3.86 9.65 11.23
C ASN A 48 4.84 9.14 12.28
N GLU A 49 4.74 9.64 13.51
CA GLU A 49 5.58 9.21 14.63
C GLU A 49 5.36 7.74 14.95
N LEU A 50 4.11 7.30 14.97
CA LEU A 50 3.73 5.91 15.20
C LEU A 50 4.34 4.98 14.14
N ALA A 51 4.20 5.32 12.86
CA ALA A 51 4.76 4.54 11.76
C ALA A 51 6.28 4.44 11.83
N MET A 52 6.96 5.55 12.14
CA MET A 52 8.40 5.58 12.34
C MET A 52 8.82 4.64 13.46
N LYS A 53 8.18 4.77 14.62
CA LYS A 53 8.53 4.02 15.85
C LYS A 53 8.22 2.53 15.75
N GLU A 54 7.03 2.19 15.27
CA GLU A 54 6.54 0.82 15.31
C GLU A 54 6.84 0.02 14.03
N VAL A 55 7.13 0.69 12.88
CA VAL A 55 7.33 0.00 11.60
C VAL A 55 8.71 0.32 11.01
N PHE A 56 8.97 1.58 10.67
CA PHE A 56 10.12 1.89 9.82
C PHE A 56 11.46 1.69 10.54
N TRP A 57 11.60 2.17 11.78
CA TRP A 57 12.83 1.97 12.55
C TRP A 57 13.10 0.50 12.91
N PRO A 58 12.14 -0.28 13.43
CA PRO A 58 12.37 -1.70 13.69
C PRO A 58 12.78 -2.49 12.46
N LEU A 59 12.20 -2.17 11.30
CA LEU A 59 12.52 -2.80 10.03
C LEU A 59 13.75 -2.20 9.34
N LYS A 60 14.39 -1.19 9.92
CA LYS A 60 15.57 -0.47 9.38
C LYS A 60 15.28 0.24 8.03
N MET A 61 14.03 0.60 7.77
CA MET A 61 13.58 1.34 6.60
C MET A 61 13.90 2.84 6.79
N ARG A 62 15.12 3.22 6.49
CA ARG A 62 15.69 4.54 6.86
C ARG A 62 15.25 5.68 5.97
N ASP A 63 14.89 5.35 4.72
CA ASP A 63 14.48 6.32 3.70
C ASP A 63 12.97 6.27 3.45
N THR A 64 12.23 5.66 4.39
CA THR A 64 10.77 5.55 4.33
C THR A 64 10.11 6.39 5.42
N GLY A 65 9.10 7.17 5.04
CA GLY A 65 8.36 8.02 5.97
C GLY A 65 7.34 8.90 5.28
N TYR A 66 6.63 9.67 6.08
CA TYR A 66 5.76 10.74 5.60
C TYR A 66 6.55 12.05 5.45
N LEU A 67 6.00 12.98 4.66
CA LEU A 67 6.49 14.36 4.53
C LEU A 67 8.02 14.45 4.32
N PRO A 68 8.55 13.86 3.24
CA PRO A 68 9.98 13.89 2.98
C PRO A 68 10.47 15.35 2.86
N GLN A 69 11.58 15.65 3.53
CA GLN A 69 12.14 17.01 3.53
C GLN A 69 13.14 17.21 2.39
N ASP A 70 13.90 16.18 2.09
CA ASP A 70 14.98 16.18 1.12
C ASP A 70 15.03 14.89 0.33
N GLY A 71 15.81 14.86 -0.73
CA GLY A 71 16.12 13.65 -1.47
C GLY A 71 15.73 13.69 -2.95
N ASN A 72 16.11 12.65 -3.67
CA ASN A 72 15.76 12.45 -5.06
C ASN A 72 14.36 11.82 -5.15
N ILE A 73 13.34 12.66 -5.03
CA ILE A 73 11.93 12.24 -5.01
C ILE A 73 11.39 12.28 -6.43
N ALA A 74 10.77 11.19 -6.87
CA ALA A 74 10.11 11.14 -8.17
C ALA A 74 8.93 12.13 -8.21
N ALA A 75 8.92 12.97 -9.25
CA ALA A 75 7.79 13.87 -9.50
C ALA A 75 6.55 13.05 -9.91
N THR A 76 5.37 13.53 -9.56
CA THR A 76 4.10 12.93 -9.95
C THR A 76 3.36 13.80 -10.97
N GLU A 77 2.07 13.96 -10.85
CA GLU A 77 1.22 14.60 -11.85
C GLU A 77 1.51 16.09 -12.01
N MET A 78 1.48 16.54 -13.26
CA MET A 78 1.57 17.97 -13.58
C MET A 78 0.31 18.70 -13.11
N GLN A 79 0.50 19.83 -12.46
CA GLN A 79 -0.56 20.71 -11.99
C GLN A 79 -0.86 21.81 -13.01
N ASP A 80 -1.95 22.54 -12.81
CA ASP A 80 -2.40 23.60 -13.71
C ASP A 80 -1.37 24.75 -13.88
N ASP A 81 -0.47 24.91 -12.92
CA ASP A 81 0.64 25.88 -12.97
C ASP A 81 1.84 25.41 -13.81
N GLY A 82 1.76 24.23 -14.42
CA GLY A 82 2.81 23.62 -15.24
C GLY A 82 3.94 22.96 -14.44
N ARG A 83 3.82 22.82 -13.13
CA ARG A 83 4.79 22.13 -12.27
C ARG A 83 4.26 20.75 -11.89
N CYS A 84 5.16 19.77 -11.83
CA CYS A 84 4.83 18.47 -11.29
C CYS A 84 4.88 18.49 -9.77
N LEU A 85 3.96 17.76 -9.13
CA LEU A 85 4.03 17.51 -7.69
C LEU A 85 5.29 16.69 -7.37
N GLN A 86 6.11 17.18 -6.44
CA GLN A 86 7.32 16.50 -5.98
C GLN A 86 7.48 16.70 -4.48
N GLY A 87 7.74 15.62 -3.73
CA GLY A 87 7.80 15.66 -2.26
C GLY A 87 6.45 15.89 -1.56
N VAL A 88 5.38 15.99 -2.33
CA VAL A 88 4.01 16.14 -1.83
C VAL A 88 3.18 14.92 -2.23
N VAL A 89 2.39 14.39 -1.31
CA VAL A 89 1.54 13.22 -1.59
C VAL A 89 0.57 13.50 -2.74
N HIS A 90 0.47 12.56 -3.68
CA HIS A 90 -0.40 12.71 -4.85
C HIS A 90 -1.89 12.61 -4.47
N ASP A 91 -2.26 11.74 -3.51
CA ASP A 91 -3.65 11.54 -3.08
C ASP A 91 -4.22 12.83 -2.48
N GLU A 92 -5.32 13.29 -3.02
CA GLU A 92 -5.96 14.56 -2.65
C GLU A 92 -6.51 14.55 -1.22
N ASN A 93 -7.01 13.40 -0.73
CA ASN A 93 -7.51 13.29 0.63
C ASN A 93 -6.36 13.32 1.64
N ALA A 94 -5.29 12.57 1.38
CA ALA A 94 -4.11 12.61 2.22
C ALA A 94 -3.47 14.00 2.25
N ARG A 95 -3.42 14.68 1.10
CA ARG A 95 -2.92 16.07 1.00
C ARG A 95 -3.79 17.04 1.78
N PHE A 96 -5.12 16.91 1.71
CA PHE A 96 -6.07 17.68 2.51
C PHE A 96 -5.84 17.47 4.02
N LEU A 97 -5.44 16.26 4.43
CA LEU A 97 -5.11 15.90 5.81
C LEU A 97 -3.66 16.26 6.22
N GLY A 98 -2.98 17.12 5.45
CA GLY A 98 -1.62 17.56 5.77
C GLY A 98 -0.52 16.61 5.32
N GLY A 99 -0.81 15.64 4.48
CA GLY A 99 0.17 14.71 3.90
C GLY A 99 0.39 13.43 4.70
N VAL A 100 -0.24 13.29 5.86
CA VAL A 100 -0.14 12.10 6.72
C VAL A 100 -1.52 11.48 6.88
N ALA A 101 -1.74 10.30 6.29
CA ALA A 101 -3.02 9.61 6.37
C ALA A 101 -2.86 8.09 6.22
N GLY A 102 -3.81 7.33 6.78
CA GLY A 102 -3.75 5.87 6.73
C GLY A 102 -3.93 5.27 5.33
N ASN A 103 -4.44 6.03 4.36
CA ASN A 103 -4.65 5.56 2.98
C ASN A 103 -3.50 5.89 2.03
N ALA A 104 -2.70 6.93 2.31
CA ALA A 104 -1.62 7.40 1.45
C ALA A 104 -0.69 8.36 2.20
N GLY A 105 0.46 8.71 1.60
CA GLY A 105 1.39 9.73 2.12
C GLY A 105 2.78 9.20 2.43
N VAL A 106 2.97 7.89 2.48
CA VAL A 106 4.29 7.29 2.71
C VAL A 106 5.13 7.39 1.42
N PHE A 107 6.34 7.87 1.58
CA PHE A 107 7.41 7.86 0.58
C PHE A 107 8.45 6.83 1.01
N GLY A 108 9.12 6.22 0.05
CA GLY A 108 10.14 5.22 0.30
C GLY A 108 10.86 4.82 -0.97
N ASN A 109 11.86 3.97 -0.81
CA ASN A 109 12.63 3.42 -1.91
C ASN A 109 12.45 1.89 -2.03
N MET A 110 13.08 1.31 -3.03
CA MET A 110 12.97 -0.13 -3.30
C MET A 110 13.67 -0.96 -2.23
N ASP A 111 14.79 -0.50 -1.69
CA ASP A 111 15.58 -1.25 -0.71
C ASP A 111 14.82 -1.36 0.62
N ASP A 112 14.23 -0.27 1.08
CA ASP A 112 13.39 -0.26 2.28
C ASP A 112 12.14 -1.14 2.12
N LEU A 113 11.48 -1.05 0.97
CA LEU A 113 10.31 -1.91 0.70
C LEU A 113 10.72 -3.39 0.63
N ALA A 114 11.93 -3.70 0.15
CA ALA A 114 12.46 -5.06 0.17
C ALA A 114 12.65 -5.59 1.60
N LEU A 115 13.09 -4.76 2.54
CA LEU A 115 13.20 -5.16 3.97
C LEU A 115 11.81 -5.55 4.53
N PHE A 116 10.78 -4.78 4.22
CA PHE A 116 9.41 -5.10 4.62
C PHE A 116 8.93 -6.42 4.00
N LEU A 117 9.14 -6.63 2.71
CA LEU A 117 8.71 -7.86 2.04
C LEU A 117 9.52 -9.07 2.50
N GLN A 118 10.81 -8.93 2.78
CA GLN A 118 11.64 -10.00 3.37
C GLN A 118 11.13 -10.42 4.75
N MET A 119 10.75 -9.47 5.60
CA MET A 119 10.12 -9.77 6.89
C MET A 119 8.84 -10.59 6.71
N LEU A 120 8.01 -10.24 5.73
CA LEU A 120 6.80 -11.01 5.42
C LEU A 120 7.12 -12.42 4.86
N CYS A 121 8.10 -12.56 3.93
CA CYS A 121 8.57 -13.84 3.43
C CYS A 121 9.10 -14.74 4.55
N ASN A 122 9.80 -14.16 5.50
CA ASN A 122 10.35 -14.85 6.66
C ASN A 122 9.32 -15.02 7.79
N ARG A 123 8.03 -14.88 7.48
CA ARG A 123 6.92 -15.08 8.43
C ARG A 123 7.07 -14.24 9.70
N GLY A 124 7.50 -12.98 9.54
CA GLY A 124 7.67 -12.02 10.62
C GLY A 124 9.03 -11.99 11.27
N GLN A 125 9.98 -12.83 10.84
CA GLN A 125 11.33 -12.87 11.39
C GLN A 125 12.25 -11.88 10.67
N LEU A 126 13.05 -11.15 11.44
CA LEU A 126 14.10 -10.26 10.96
C LEU A 126 15.41 -11.04 10.71
N PRO A 127 16.37 -10.45 9.96
CA PRO A 127 17.66 -11.10 9.67
C PRO A 127 18.49 -11.47 10.90
N ASP A 128 18.30 -10.79 12.02
CA ASP A 128 18.97 -11.08 13.30
C ASP A 128 18.31 -12.22 14.10
N GLY A 129 17.24 -12.82 13.56
CA GLY A 129 16.51 -13.89 14.21
C GLY A 129 15.35 -13.42 15.11
N THR A 130 15.23 -12.13 15.36
CA THR A 130 14.14 -11.56 16.16
C THR A 130 12.80 -11.67 15.42
N HIS A 131 11.74 -12.03 16.12
CA HIS A 131 10.39 -11.97 15.56
C HIS A 131 9.78 -10.58 15.75
N TYR A 132 9.62 -9.84 14.66
CA TYR A 132 8.91 -8.58 14.62
C TYR A 132 7.38 -8.81 14.69
N LEU A 133 6.90 -9.81 13.94
CA LEU A 133 5.54 -10.33 14.01
C LEU A 133 5.58 -11.83 14.25
N CYS A 134 4.58 -12.38 14.93
CA CYS A 134 4.49 -13.84 15.01
C CYS A 134 4.02 -14.42 13.65
N PRO A 135 4.45 -15.65 13.30
CA PRO A 135 4.08 -16.27 12.03
C PRO A 135 2.58 -16.33 11.78
N ALA A 136 1.79 -16.61 12.83
CA ALA A 136 0.33 -16.67 12.73
C ALA A 136 -0.30 -15.32 12.36
N THR A 137 0.29 -14.20 12.80
CA THR A 137 -0.16 -12.85 12.42
C THR A 137 0.09 -12.60 10.94
N VAL A 138 1.26 -12.96 10.42
CA VAL A 138 1.59 -12.80 9.01
C VAL A 138 0.67 -13.65 8.12
N GLU A 139 0.47 -14.92 8.50
CA GLU A 139 -0.46 -15.82 7.80
C GLU A 139 -1.90 -15.28 7.83
N LEU A 140 -2.35 -14.79 8.98
CA LEU A 140 -3.65 -14.18 9.12
C LEU A 140 -3.80 -12.96 8.20
N ALA A 141 -2.79 -12.09 8.15
CA ALA A 141 -2.83 -10.88 7.32
C ALA A 141 -2.94 -11.21 5.82
N MET A 142 -2.27 -12.27 5.37
CA MET A 142 -2.25 -12.66 3.94
C MET A 142 -3.44 -13.53 3.52
N ARG A 143 -4.14 -14.16 4.47
CA ARG A 143 -5.26 -15.05 4.16
C ARG A 143 -6.42 -14.30 3.48
N ASN A 144 -7.13 -14.96 2.56
CA ASN A 144 -8.35 -14.41 1.97
C ASN A 144 -9.46 -14.32 3.03
N HIS A 145 -9.85 -13.11 3.41
CA HIS A 145 -10.93 -12.80 4.34
C HIS A 145 -12.28 -12.56 3.66
N THR A 146 -12.32 -12.63 2.33
CA THR A 146 -13.53 -12.36 1.53
C THR A 146 -13.83 -13.53 0.57
N PRO A 147 -13.85 -14.79 1.05
CA PRO A 147 -14.12 -15.94 0.19
C PRO A 147 -15.54 -15.86 -0.38
N GLY A 148 -15.67 -16.16 -1.68
CA GLY A 148 -16.97 -16.07 -2.38
C GLY A 148 -17.42 -14.68 -2.78
N MET A 149 -16.68 -13.63 -2.43
CA MET A 149 -16.92 -12.27 -2.90
C MET A 149 -16.21 -11.99 -4.22
N ALA A 150 -16.59 -10.91 -4.91
CA ALA A 150 -16.04 -10.54 -6.21
C ALA A 150 -14.54 -10.21 -6.19
N GLN A 151 -13.98 -9.90 -5.02
CA GLN A 151 -12.58 -9.53 -4.85
C GLN A 151 -11.99 -10.22 -3.63
N GLY A 152 -10.79 -10.78 -3.78
CA GLY A 152 -10.04 -11.37 -2.68
C GLY A 152 -9.25 -10.30 -1.90
N ARG A 153 -9.41 -10.31 -0.57
CA ARG A 153 -8.70 -9.38 0.34
C ARG A 153 -8.11 -10.11 1.53
N GLY A 154 -6.83 -9.84 1.79
CA GLY A 154 -6.20 -10.03 3.08
C GLY A 154 -6.40 -8.78 3.97
N LEU A 155 -5.72 -8.71 5.10
CA LEU A 155 -5.66 -7.47 5.90
C LEU A 155 -4.69 -6.51 5.19
N SER A 156 -5.25 -5.52 4.52
CA SER A 156 -4.54 -4.54 3.67
C SER A 156 -3.87 -5.10 2.40
N PHE A 157 -4.02 -6.38 2.11
CA PHE A 157 -3.51 -6.99 0.87
C PHE A 157 -4.61 -7.25 -0.15
N TYR A 158 -4.27 -7.12 -1.43
CA TYR A 158 -5.01 -7.72 -2.52
C TYR A 158 -4.56 -9.18 -2.70
N LEU A 159 -5.50 -10.03 -3.10
CA LEU A 159 -5.18 -11.31 -3.71
C LEU A 159 -5.48 -11.18 -5.22
N PRO A 160 -4.47 -10.90 -6.06
CA PRO A 160 -4.68 -10.50 -7.45
C PRO A 160 -5.42 -11.51 -8.30
N ALA A 161 -5.27 -12.81 -8.01
CA ALA A 161 -6.00 -13.88 -8.69
C ALA A 161 -7.53 -13.81 -8.53
N TYR A 162 -8.00 -13.08 -7.52
CA TYR A 162 -9.42 -12.90 -7.21
C TYR A 162 -9.90 -11.46 -7.43
N ASP A 163 -9.11 -10.63 -8.11
CA ASP A 163 -9.42 -9.24 -8.39
C ASP A 163 -9.01 -8.85 -9.82
N ASN A 164 -8.10 -7.93 -9.98
CA ASN A 164 -7.72 -7.31 -11.26
C ASN A 164 -6.59 -8.04 -12.00
N GLY A 165 -6.00 -9.08 -11.40
CA GLY A 165 -4.96 -9.90 -12.01
C GLY A 165 -3.70 -9.13 -12.42
N TYR A 166 -3.31 -8.07 -11.70
CA TYR A 166 -2.16 -7.24 -12.05
C TYR A 166 -0.83 -8.01 -12.02
N THR A 167 -0.77 -9.13 -11.33
CA THR A 167 0.39 -10.05 -11.29
C THR A 167 0.49 -10.95 -12.52
N GLY A 168 -0.43 -10.84 -13.47
CA GLY A 168 -0.48 -11.70 -14.64
C GLY A 168 -1.06 -13.08 -14.35
N ASP A 169 -0.63 -14.07 -15.12
CA ASP A 169 -1.25 -15.38 -15.17
C ASP A 169 -0.38 -16.50 -14.55
N LEU A 170 0.89 -16.21 -14.26
CA LEU A 170 1.86 -17.21 -13.78
C LEU A 170 2.00 -17.24 -12.26
N PHE A 171 1.74 -16.14 -11.57
CA PHE A 171 1.78 -16.11 -10.12
C PHE A 171 0.70 -17.00 -9.49
N PRO A 172 1.01 -17.72 -8.36
CA PRO A 172 0.04 -18.54 -7.65
C PRO A 172 -1.17 -17.74 -7.14
N ARG A 173 -2.26 -18.46 -6.88
CA ARG A 173 -3.51 -17.86 -6.37
C ARG A 173 -3.37 -17.24 -4.98
N GLU A 174 -2.43 -17.73 -4.21
CA GLU A 174 -2.11 -17.32 -2.85
C GLU A 174 -1.27 -16.04 -2.81
N THR A 175 -0.79 -15.59 -3.96
CA THR A 175 -0.03 -14.34 -4.08
C THR A 175 -0.81 -13.19 -3.49
N VAL A 176 -0.12 -12.41 -2.67
CA VAL A 176 -0.64 -11.17 -2.08
C VAL A 176 0.15 -9.98 -2.59
N GLY A 177 -0.43 -8.81 -2.51
CA GLY A 177 0.27 -7.59 -2.88
C GLY A 177 -0.63 -6.37 -2.84
N HIS A 178 -0.17 -5.28 -3.42
CA HIS A 178 -0.96 -4.06 -3.57
C HIS A 178 -0.48 -3.24 -4.76
N THR A 179 -1.33 -2.34 -5.23
CA THR A 179 -1.00 -1.38 -6.29
C THR A 179 -1.22 0.04 -5.80
N GLY A 180 -0.30 0.96 -6.15
CA GLY A 180 -0.48 2.39 -5.95
C GLY A 180 -1.11 3.06 -7.17
N PHE A 181 -1.86 4.12 -6.93
CA PHE A 181 -2.47 4.93 -8.00
C PHE A 181 -1.41 5.55 -8.93
N THR A 182 -0.29 5.98 -8.36
CA THR A 182 0.84 6.55 -9.10
C THR A 182 1.59 5.55 -9.98
N GLY A 183 1.29 4.26 -9.89
CA GLY A 183 1.87 3.25 -10.76
C GLY A 183 2.62 2.13 -10.02
N SER A 184 3.11 2.39 -8.84
CA SER A 184 3.86 1.43 -8.04
C SER A 184 3.04 0.18 -7.71
N SER A 185 3.72 -0.95 -7.53
CA SER A 185 3.10 -2.20 -7.07
C SER A 185 4.14 -3.12 -6.44
N PHE A 186 3.66 -4.01 -5.61
CA PHE A 186 4.42 -5.19 -5.22
C PHE A 186 3.53 -6.44 -5.32
N ALA A 187 4.17 -7.58 -5.48
CA ALA A 187 3.57 -8.90 -5.39
C ALA A 187 4.49 -9.81 -4.58
N LEU A 188 3.93 -10.67 -3.77
CA LEU A 188 4.62 -11.65 -2.94
C LEU A 188 3.91 -13.00 -3.05
N ASP A 189 4.63 -14.03 -3.49
CA ASP A 189 4.22 -15.42 -3.38
C ASP A 189 4.67 -15.96 -2.00
N PRO A 190 3.75 -16.19 -1.07
CA PRO A 190 4.09 -16.66 0.27
C PRO A 190 4.62 -18.10 0.30
N THR A 191 4.46 -18.86 -0.78
CA THR A 191 4.89 -20.26 -0.87
C THR A 191 6.36 -20.37 -1.26
N SER A 192 6.76 -19.65 -2.32
CA SER A 192 8.16 -19.66 -2.80
C SER A 192 9.03 -18.60 -2.15
N GLY A 193 8.43 -17.58 -1.52
CA GLY A 193 9.12 -16.40 -1.04
C GLY A 193 9.56 -15.44 -2.16
N LEU A 194 9.13 -15.69 -3.40
CA LEU A 194 9.39 -14.77 -4.50
C LEU A 194 8.55 -13.50 -4.34
N TYR A 195 9.21 -12.36 -4.35
CA TYR A 195 8.51 -11.08 -4.42
C TYR A 195 9.03 -10.21 -5.56
N VAL A 196 8.17 -9.34 -6.05
CA VAL A 196 8.47 -8.35 -7.08
C VAL A 196 8.06 -6.98 -6.59
N ILE A 197 8.98 -6.04 -6.65
CA ILE A 197 8.73 -4.61 -6.39
C ILE A 197 8.84 -3.89 -7.73
N PHE A 198 7.83 -3.11 -8.07
CA PHE A 198 7.81 -2.30 -9.27
C PHE A 198 7.42 -0.88 -8.93
N LEU A 199 8.42 -0.01 -8.79
CA LEU A 199 8.24 1.41 -8.53
C LEU A 199 8.24 2.18 -9.84
N THR A 200 7.16 2.87 -10.13
CA THR A 200 6.97 3.65 -11.34
C THR A 200 6.08 4.84 -11.06
N ASN A 201 6.08 5.79 -11.98
CA ASN A 201 5.24 6.97 -11.92
C ASN A 201 4.44 7.13 -13.21
N ARG A 202 3.31 6.42 -13.31
CA ARG A 202 2.44 6.47 -14.47
C ARG A 202 1.70 7.81 -14.62
N VAL A 203 1.54 8.54 -13.52
CA VAL A 203 0.77 9.79 -13.49
C VAL A 203 1.59 11.02 -13.92
N CYS A 204 2.84 10.86 -14.25
CA CYS A 204 3.67 11.92 -14.81
C CYS A 204 3.70 11.81 -16.34
N PRO A 205 3.30 12.83 -17.10
CA PRO A 205 2.77 14.11 -16.63
C PRO A 205 1.28 14.10 -16.28
N SER A 206 0.51 13.08 -16.66
CA SER A 206 -0.95 13.01 -16.47
C SER A 206 -1.40 11.64 -15.98
N ARG A 207 -2.47 11.60 -15.18
CA ARG A 207 -3.14 10.37 -14.72
C ARG A 207 -3.90 9.60 -15.81
N ASP A 208 -4.03 10.14 -17.01
CA ASP A 208 -4.83 9.56 -18.07
C ASP A 208 -4.23 8.28 -18.69
N SER A 209 -2.91 8.07 -18.54
CA SER A 209 -2.26 6.87 -19.05
C SER A 209 -2.70 5.62 -18.28
N LEU A 210 -3.21 4.63 -19.01
CA LEU A 210 -3.64 3.32 -18.49
C LEU A 210 -2.68 2.18 -18.82
N GLU A 211 -1.57 2.47 -19.51
CA GLU A 211 -0.58 1.47 -19.95
C GLU A 211 0.00 0.64 -18.81
N ILE A 212 0.04 1.21 -17.62
CA ILE A 212 0.54 0.55 -16.42
C ILE A 212 -0.15 -0.80 -16.12
N TYR A 213 -1.43 -0.93 -16.43
CA TYR A 213 -2.16 -2.18 -16.19
C TYR A 213 -1.60 -3.34 -17.04
N ARG A 214 -1.28 -3.05 -18.31
CA ARG A 214 -0.64 -4.02 -19.21
C ARG A 214 0.80 -4.29 -18.81
N VAL A 215 1.57 -3.23 -18.53
CA VAL A 215 3.00 -3.33 -18.19
C VAL A 215 3.20 -4.17 -16.93
N ARG A 216 2.41 -3.96 -15.88
CA ARG A 216 2.47 -4.78 -14.65
C ARG A 216 2.30 -6.26 -14.94
N ARG A 217 1.26 -6.65 -15.69
CA ARG A 217 1.00 -8.06 -16.01
C ARG A 217 2.15 -8.70 -16.78
N LEU A 218 2.66 -8.02 -17.78
CA LEU A 218 3.80 -8.51 -18.58
C LEU A 218 5.07 -8.65 -17.74
N LEU A 219 5.37 -7.65 -16.92
CA LEU A 219 6.54 -7.67 -16.04
C LEU A 219 6.48 -8.84 -15.06
N HIS A 220 5.37 -8.98 -14.35
CA HIS A 220 5.22 -10.05 -13.35
C HIS A 220 5.29 -11.44 -14.00
N ASN A 221 4.65 -11.65 -15.15
CA ASN A 221 4.79 -12.90 -15.89
C ASN A 221 6.25 -13.18 -16.30
N ALA A 222 6.97 -12.17 -16.80
CA ALA A 222 8.37 -12.33 -17.20
C ALA A 222 9.27 -12.68 -16.01
N VAL A 223 9.09 -12.00 -14.89
CA VAL A 223 9.86 -12.27 -13.66
C VAL A 223 9.56 -13.66 -13.13
N TYR A 224 8.29 -14.04 -13.03
CA TYR A 224 7.92 -15.37 -12.53
C TYR A 224 8.46 -16.49 -13.41
N ALA A 225 8.32 -16.35 -14.75
CA ALA A 225 8.88 -17.32 -15.69
C ALA A 225 10.41 -17.43 -15.61
N ALA A 226 11.12 -16.35 -15.31
CA ALA A 226 12.56 -16.35 -15.15
C ALA A 226 13.00 -16.99 -13.82
N ALA A 227 12.27 -16.74 -12.74
CA ALA A 227 12.56 -17.27 -11.40
C ALA A 227 12.19 -18.75 -11.23
N SER A 228 11.31 -19.28 -12.09
CA SER A 228 10.84 -20.67 -12.04
C SER A 228 11.69 -21.65 -12.87
N ARG A 229 12.81 -21.18 -13.41
CA ARG A 229 13.79 -22.00 -14.16
C ARG A 229 14.85 -22.56 -13.20
#